data_518f9139b30f12dffcdd001ec83bfbd4
#
_entry.id   518f9139b30f12dffcdd001ec83bfbd4
#
_cell.length_a   1.000
_cell.length_b   1.000
_cell.length_c   1.000
_cell.angle_alpha   90.00
_cell.angle_beta   90.00
_cell.angle_gamma   90.00
#
_symmetry.space_group_name_H-M   'P 1'
#
loop_
_entity.id
_entity.type
_entity.pdbx_description
1 polymer ?
#
loop_
_entity_poly.entity_id
_entity_poly.type
_entity_poly.pdbx_seq_one_letter_code
_entity_poly.pdbx_strand_id
1 'polypeptide(L)'
;MSFFSIRQALAAFLVAVLVSACGGSGSSAPPPAGGITVTPGDGSATVTWVSTPGVNYWLFYAPSATISSADWINVPGSRAILDVTSPYVVTGLANGYTYSFTVNARNGDGPGGAGTPSVSVVGRPAGGTWKAGTTLGTGTMRGITYGTSSSDALGYYLAVGDAGATYRSTDGLTWSAIGSAAKTDMNAAIYNLGKFIVVGKGGAITYGTDMSTWTTAVSGTTENLNAVASSGGVAVAVGDKGTVRTSTDGITWATASAPTTQNLYSVAYSGSGVWTAVGAGGTLLTSSDAATWVAVASGTTADLRSVTVQVSYVYTFVATGNGGSVVRSSDNGVTWVAQTSGTTADLLAVSPTSSQLLAIGTGGTVITSPDGITWTARTSGVTASLYAVLSGFAQYVAVGQGGTNINSQ
;
A
#
# COMPACT_ATOMS: atom_id res chain seq x y z
N MET A 1 9.17 -28.14 -21.39
CA MET A 1 9.28 -26.92 -22.22
C MET A 1 7.87 -26.42 -22.47
N SER A 2 7.54 -25.28 -21.90
CA SER A 2 6.17 -24.76 -21.80
C SER A 2 5.73 -24.11 -23.11
N PHE A 3 4.50 -24.35 -23.51
CA PHE A 3 3.83 -23.74 -24.68
C PHE A 3 3.84 -22.20 -24.70
N PHE A 4 4.29 -21.57 -23.61
CA PHE A 4 4.36 -20.13 -23.47
C PHE A 4 5.55 -19.50 -24.23
N SER A 5 6.65 -20.24 -24.44
CA SER A 5 7.86 -19.75 -25.09
C SER A 5 7.74 -19.62 -26.62
N ILE A 6 6.88 -20.44 -27.23
CA ILE A 6 6.73 -20.47 -28.69
C ILE A 6 5.89 -19.29 -29.21
N ARG A 7 4.89 -18.86 -28.46
CA ARG A 7 4.06 -17.71 -28.86
C ARG A 7 4.79 -16.37 -28.72
N GLN A 8 5.66 -16.24 -27.72
CA GLN A 8 6.48 -15.03 -27.58
C GLN A 8 7.59 -14.96 -28.64
N ALA A 9 8.20 -16.09 -29.01
CA ALA A 9 9.18 -16.15 -30.06
C ALA A 9 8.56 -15.86 -31.44
N LEU A 10 7.31 -16.33 -31.71
CA LEU A 10 6.63 -16.02 -32.98
C LEU A 10 6.21 -14.56 -33.09
N ALA A 11 5.77 -13.93 -32.00
CA ALA A 11 5.42 -12.51 -32.00
C ALA A 11 6.66 -11.62 -32.17
N ALA A 12 7.77 -11.97 -31.52
CA ALA A 12 9.06 -11.28 -31.69
C ALA A 12 9.63 -11.46 -33.12
N PHE A 13 9.47 -12.65 -33.72
CA PHE A 13 9.93 -12.92 -35.08
C PHE A 13 9.08 -12.20 -36.14
N LEU A 14 7.75 -12.08 -35.94
CA LEU A 14 6.86 -11.35 -36.86
C LEU A 14 7.15 -9.84 -36.85
N VAL A 15 7.45 -9.25 -35.67
CA VAL A 15 7.82 -7.83 -35.57
C VAL A 15 9.21 -7.58 -36.12
N ALA A 16 10.19 -8.49 -35.93
CA ALA A 16 11.52 -8.36 -36.48
C ALA A 16 11.52 -8.50 -38.03
N VAL A 17 10.68 -9.37 -38.59
CA VAL A 17 10.52 -9.52 -40.03
C VAL A 17 9.84 -8.32 -40.69
N LEU A 18 8.88 -7.68 -40.00
CA LEU A 18 8.23 -6.46 -40.46
C LEU A 18 9.18 -5.24 -40.48
N VAL A 19 10.16 -5.19 -39.54
CA VAL A 19 11.16 -4.12 -39.49
C VAL A 19 12.25 -4.28 -40.59
N SER A 20 12.50 -5.51 -41.04
CA SER A 20 13.53 -5.77 -42.09
C SER A 20 12.98 -5.80 -43.51
N ALA A 21 11.64 -5.84 -43.72
CA ALA A 21 11.01 -5.98 -45.05
C ALA A 21 10.47 -4.66 -45.62
N CYS A 22 10.46 -3.54 -44.88
CA CYS A 22 10.11 -2.23 -45.43
C CYS A 22 11.34 -1.50 -45.92
N GLY A 23 11.70 -1.73 -47.17
CA GLY A 23 12.57 -0.84 -47.98
C GLY A 23 11.83 0.48 -48.26
N GLY A 24 11.36 1.18 -47.24
CA GLY A 24 10.77 2.52 -47.37
C GLY A 24 11.85 3.56 -47.65
N SER A 25 11.55 4.54 -48.49
CA SER A 25 12.45 5.64 -48.88
C SER A 25 12.68 6.69 -47.75
N GLY A 26 12.36 6.36 -46.51
CA GLY A 26 12.49 7.25 -45.36
C GLY A 26 13.86 7.19 -44.69
N SER A 27 14.21 8.21 -43.91
CA SER A 27 15.44 8.32 -43.12
C SER A 27 15.13 8.39 -41.60
N SER A 28 16.16 8.18 -40.77
CA SER A 28 16.03 8.45 -39.35
C SER A 28 15.82 9.94 -39.09
N ALA A 29 15.07 10.29 -38.07
CA ALA A 29 14.92 11.66 -37.58
C ALA A 29 15.57 11.79 -36.19
N PRO A 30 16.04 12.98 -35.78
CA PRO A 30 16.53 13.21 -34.44
C PRO A 30 15.38 13.02 -33.43
N PRO A 31 15.67 12.60 -32.16
CA PRO A 31 14.66 12.46 -31.14
C PRO A 31 13.99 13.82 -30.85
N PRO A 32 12.81 13.83 -30.23
CA PRO A 32 12.11 15.06 -29.82
C PRO A 32 13.06 16.02 -29.10
N ALA A 33 13.04 17.30 -29.50
CA ALA A 33 13.82 18.35 -28.86
C ALA A 33 13.33 18.53 -27.40
N GLY A 34 14.28 18.57 -26.46
CA GLY A 34 13.96 18.64 -25.03
C GLY A 34 13.57 17.32 -24.38
N GLY A 35 13.60 16.21 -25.15
CA GLY A 35 13.28 14.89 -24.62
C GLY A 35 11.78 14.67 -24.43
N ILE A 36 11.41 13.86 -23.42
CA ILE A 36 10.03 13.56 -23.05
C ILE A 36 9.76 13.94 -21.58
N THR A 37 8.53 14.29 -21.27
CA THR A 37 8.02 14.31 -19.91
C THR A 37 7.00 13.20 -19.72
N VAL A 38 7.00 12.56 -18.57
CA VAL A 38 6.06 11.49 -18.24
C VAL A 38 5.34 11.83 -16.98
N THR A 39 4.01 11.94 -17.06
CA THR A 39 3.14 12.18 -15.92
C THR A 39 2.41 10.89 -15.58
N PRO A 40 2.64 10.29 -14.39
CA PRO A 40 1.95 9.08 -13.99
C PRO A 40 0.46 9.34 -13.76
N GLY A 41 -0.37 8.41 -14.23
CA GLY A 41 -1.82 8.35 -14.00
C GLY A 41 -2.20 7.03 -13.35
N ASP A 42 -3.47 6.88 -12.99
CA ASP A 42 -4.00 5.64 -12.42
C ASP A 42 -4.08 4.56 -13.52
N GLY A 43 -3.33 3.47 -13.32
CA GLY A 43 -3.15 2.43 -14.34
C GLY A 43 -2.61 2.96 -15.68
N SER A 44 -2.01 4.15 -15.70
CA SER A 44 -1.64 4.85 -16.93
C SER A 44 -0.43 5.78 -16.75
N ALA A 45 0.13 6.23 -17.86
CA ALA A 45 1.11 7.30 -17.90
C ALA A 45 0.90 8.16 -19.16
N THR A 46 0.90 9.48 -19.00
CA THR A 46 0.85 10.43 -20.11
C THR A 46 2.26 10.82 -20.50
N VAL A 47 2.65 10.49 -21.73
CA VAL A 47 3.97 10.84 -22.28
C VAL A 47 3.81 12.03 -23.23
N THR A 48 4.56 13.08 -22.98
CA THR A 48 4.48 14.34 -23.73
C THR A 48 5.85 14.72 -24.29
N TRP A 49 5.87 15.17 -25.54
CA TRP A 49 7.08 15.69 -26.22
C TRP A 49 6.71 16.79 -27.21
N VAL A 50 7.71 17.54 -27.66
CA VAL A 50 7.54 18.52 -28.72
C VAL A 50 7.60 17.80 -30.06
N SER A 51 6.48 17.82 -30.79
CA SER A 51 6.38 17.18 -32.12
C SER A 51 6.90 18.09 -33.20
N THR A 52 7.59 17.50 -34.21
CA THR A 52 8.05 18.17 -35.43
C THR A 52 7.10 17.79 -36.59
N PRO A 53 6.58 18.73 -37.38
CA PRO A 53 5.75 18.42 -38.52
C PRO A 53 6.43 17.47 -39.52
N GLY A 54 5.71 16.45 -40.00
CA GLY A 54 6.21 15.46 -40.95
C GLY A 54 7.09 14.35 -40.38
N VAL A 55 7.22 14.30 -39.05
CA VAL A 55 7.98 13.27 -38.32
C VAL A 55 7.02 12.33 -37.62
N ASN A 56 7.23 11.02 -37.78
CA ASN A 56 6.52 9.97 -37.10
C ASN A 56 7.27 9.55 -35.83
N TYR A 57 6.53 9.22 -34.76
CA TYR A 57 7.08 8.87 -33.44
C TYR A 57 6.67 7.48 -33.01
N TRP A 58 7.61 6.71 -32.45
CA TRP A 58 7.36 5.45 -31.78
C TRP A 58 7.73 5.56 -30.31
N LEU A 59 6.81 5.10 -29.46
CA LEU A 59 6.97 5.08 -28.01
C LEU A 59 7.33 3.66 -27.56
N PHE A 60 8.38 3.55 -26.75
CA PHE A 60 8.78 2.31 -26.11
C PHE A 60 8.64 2.46 -24.59
N TYR A 61 8.15 1.41 -23.94
CA TYR A 61 8.09 1.38 -22.50
C TYR A 61 8.29 -0.03 -21.94
N ALA A 62 8.72 -0.13 -20.67
CA ALA A 62 8.94 -1.39 -19.99
C ALA A 62 8.74 -1.25 -18.47
N PRO A 63 8.37 -2.33 -17.74
CA PRO A 63 8.38 -2.38 -16.29
C PRO A 63 9.83 -2.50 -15.77
N SER A 64 10.61 -1.45 -15.96
CA SER A 64 12.05 -1.38 -15.65
C SER A 64 12.45 0.03 -15.27
N ALA A 65 13.63 0.21 -14.67
CA ALA A 65 14.17 1.52 -14.33
C ALA A 65 14.64 2.31 -15.57
N THR A 66 15.05 1.62 -16.64
CA THR A 66 15.53 2.24 -17.88
C THR A 66 15.12 1.42 -19.10
N ILE A 67 14.98 2.09 -20.25
CA ILE A 67 14.71 1.47 -21.54
C ILE A 67 15.39 2.30 -22.63
N SER A 68 15.88 1.66 -23.70
CA SER A 68 16.35 2.35 -24.92
C SER A 68 15.58 1.86 -26.15
N SER A 69 15.45 2.71 -27.16
CA SER A 69 14.82 2.34 -28.42
C SER A 69 15.66 1.32 -29.24
N ALA A 70 16.93 1.12 -28.90
CA ALA A 70 17.80 0.13 -29.51
C ALA A 70 17.68 -1.26 -28.90
N ASP A 71 17.50 -1.33 -27.55
CA ASP A 71 17.57 -2.59 -26.81
C ASP A 71 16.22 -3.01 -26.20
N TRP A 72 15.14 -2.28 -26.49
CA TRP A 72 13.84 -2.52 -25.87
C TRP A 72 13.38 -3.98 -25.95
N ILE A 73 13.67 -4.66 -27.07
CA ILE A 73 13.24 -6.05 -27.30
C ILE A 73 13.87 -7.04 -26.31
N ASN A 74 15.00 -6.69 -25.71
CA ASN A 74 15.71 -7.50 -24.71
C ASN A 74 15.25 -7.24 -23.28
N VAL A 75 14.37 -6.24 -23.06
CA VAL A 75 13.85 -5.90 -21.74
C VAL A 75 12.55 -6.67 -21.50
N PRO A 76 12.48 -7.55 -20.48
CA PRO A 76 11.26 -8.33 -20.22
C PRO A 76 10.04 -7.41 -19.98
N GLY A 77 8.92 -7.75 -20.64
CA GLY A 77 7.68 -7.02 -20.50
C GLY A 77 7.61 -5.70 -21.27
N SER A 78 8.64 -5.37 -22.06
CA SER A 78 8.64 -4.18 -22.91
C SER A 78 7.55 -4.20 -23.98
N ARG A 79 7.16 -3.00 -24.41
CA ARG A 79 6.22 -2.77 -25.52
C ARG A 79 6.72 -1.63 -26.40
N ALA A 80 6.35 -1.70 -27.67
CA ALA A 80 6.47 -0.60 -28.60
C ALA A 80 5.09 -0.22 -29.12
N ILE A 81 4.83 1.07 -29.19
CA ILE A 81 3.58 1.64 -29.75
C ILE A 81 4.03 2.51 -30.93
N LEU A 82 3.49 2.21 -32.10
CA LEU A 82 3.91 2.79 -33.36
C LEU A 82 3.02 3.99 -33.70
N ASP A 83 3.60 4.97 -34.41
CA ASP A 83 2.91 6.12 -34.98
C ASP A 83 2.03 6.89 -34.00
N VAL A 84 2.62 7.20 -32.84
CA VAL A 84 1.96 7.92 -31.76
C VAL A 84 2.07 9.43 -31.92
N THR A 85 1.10 10.15 -31.39
CA THR A 85 1.10 11.63 -31.31
C THR A 85 1.23 12.08 -29.86
N SER A 86 1.91 13.21 -29.64
CA SER A 86 2.05 13.83 -28.32
C SER A 86 0.85 14.75 -28.03
N PRO A 87 0.25 14.71 -26.82
CA PRO A 87 0.50 13.76 -25.74
C PRO A 87 -0.07 12.37 -26.04
N TYR A 88 0.58 11.31 -25.55
CA TYR A 88 0.07 9.94 -25.66
C TYR A 88 -0.16 9.32 -24.28
N VAL A 89 -1.32 8.67 -24.08
CA VAL A 89 -1.65 7.99 -22.82
C VAL A 89 -1.44 6.49 -22.98
N VAL A 90 -0.45 5.96 -22.27
CA VAL A 90 -0.23 4.52 -22.12
C VAL A 90 -1.13 4.02 -20.99
N THR A 91 -1.96 3.01 -21.25
CA THR A 91 -2.90 2.42 -20.29
C THR A 91 -2.54 0.98 -19.95
N GLY A 92 -3.20 0.40 -18.93
CA GLY A 92 -2.97 -0.97 -18.49
C GLY A 92 -1.66 -1.16 -17.72
N LEU A 93 -1.11 -0.09 -17.17
CA LEU A 93 0.06 -0.13 -16.29
C LEU A 93 -0.36 -0.57 -14.88
N ALA A 94 0.48 -1.37 -14.23
CA ALA A 94 0.26 -1.72 -12.84
C ALA A 94 0.69 -0.56 -11.93
N ASN A 95 -0.19 -0.11 -11.03
CA ASN A 95 0.13 0.91 -10.04
C ASN A 95 1.21 0.40 -9.07
N GLY A 96 2.08 1.31 -8.62
CA GLY A 96 3.18 0.99 -7.71
C GLY A 96 4.41 0.36 -8.38
N TYR A 97 4.37 0.06 -9.69
CA TYR A 97 5.52 -0.42 -10.44
C TYR A 97 6.23 0.71 -11.17
N THR A 98 7.55 0.63 -11.23
CA THR A 98 8.37 1.54 -12.04
C THR A 98 8.27 1.15 -13.50
N TYR A 99 7.89 2.11 -14.35
CA TYR A 99 7.93 1.99 -15.79
C TYR A 99 8.88 3.03 -16.35
N SER A 100 9.67 2.65 -17.35
CA SER A 100 10.52 3.56 -18.10
C SER A 100 10.00 3.73 -19.53
N PHE A 101 10.21 4.92 -20.09
CA PHE A 101 9.70 5.36 -21.37
C PHE A 101 10.80 6.02 -22.20
N THR A 102 10.79 5.80 -23.50
CA THR A 102 11.61 6.52 -24.49
C THR A 102 10.85 6.66 -25.80
N VAL A 103 11.11 7.73 -26.54
CA VAL A 103 10.49 8.00 -27.85
C VAL A 103 11.58 8.18 -28.89
N ASN A 104 11.47 7.48 -30.02
CA ASN A 104 12.29 7.74 -31.19
C ASN A 104 11.48 8.39 -32.31
N ALA A 105 12.16 8.91 -33.29
CA ALA A 105 11.57 9.64 -34.41
C ALA A 105 12.08 9.09 -35.76
N ARG A 106 11.25 9.22 -36.80
CA ARG A 106 11.55 8.81 -38.17
C ARG A 106 10.89 9.70 -39.22
N ASN A 107 11.49 9.79 -40.38
CA ASN A 107 10.88 10.47 -41.52
C ASN A 107 10.16 9.43 -42.39
N GLY A 108 8.85 9.57 -42.53
CA GLY A 108 8.02 8.59 -43.24
C GLY A 108 8.17 7.17 -42.66
N ASP A 109 8.33 6.17 -43.52
CA ASP A 109 8.53 4.76 -43.14
C ASP A 109 10.01 4.40 -42.89
N GLY A 110 10.85 5.40 -42.67
CA GLY A 110 12.29 5.21 -42.47
C GLY A 110 12.66 4.54 -41.16
N PRO A 111 13.92 4.16 -40.96
CA PRO A 111 14.41 3.58 -39.74
C PRO A 111 14.26 4.57 -38.57
N GLY A 112 13.95 4.06 -37.37
CA GLY A 112 13.93 4.89 -36.18
C GLY A 112 15.29 5.45 -35.84
N GLY A 113 15.34 6.73 -35.47
CA GLY A 113 16.53 7.38 -34.93
C GLY A 113 16.83 6.95 -33.49
N ALA A 114 17.83 7.60 -32.92
CA ALA A 114 18.10 7.45 -31.48
C ALA A 114 16.87 7.81 -30.68
N GLY A 115 16.62 7.07 -29.58
CA GLY A 115 15.56 7.41 -28.63
C GLY A 115 15.95 8.60 -27.76
N THR A 116 14.96 9.26 -27.18
CA THR A 116 15.19 10.21 -26.09
C THR A 116 15.89 9.52 -24.92
N PRO A 117 16.57 10.26 -24.02
CA PRO A 117 16.93 9.73 -22.72
C PRO A 117 15.71 9.08 -22.05
N SER A 118 15.92 7.94 -21.40
CA SER A 118 14.85 7.23 -20.70
C SER A 118 14.36 8.05 -19.51
N VAL A 119 13.04 8.21 -19.41
CA VAL A 119 12.38 8.79 -18.24
C VAL A 119 11.63 7.69 -17.53
N SER A 120 11.93 7.45 -16.26
CA SER A 120 11.20 6.50 -15.44
C SER A 120 10.21 7.20 -14.52
N VAL A 121 9.02 6.61 -14.37
CA VAL A 121 8.03 7.01 -13.37
C VAL A 121 7.53 5.77 -12.66
N VAL A 122 7.23 5.92 -11.39
CA VAL A 122 6.42 4.91 -10.69
C VAL A 122 4.99 5.14 -11.14
N GLY A 123 4.32 4.10 -11.64
CA GLY A 123 2.90 4.12 -11.95
C GLY A 123 2.17 4.71 -10.76
N ARG A 124 1.12 5.52 -11.01
CA ARG A 124 0.50 6.34 -9.97
C ARG A 124 0.29 5.52 -8.72
N PRO A 125 0.75 6.02 -7.55
CA PRO A 125 0.54 5.31 -6.30
C PRO A 125 -0.96 5.05 -6.12
N ALA A 126 -1.31 3.84 -5.74
CA ALA A 126 -2.66 3.49 -5.30
C ALA A 126 -3.18 4.58 -4.34
N GLY A 127 -4.43 4.95 -4.42
CA GLY A 127 -5.03 6.00 -3.57
C GLY A 127 -5.38 7.30 -4.30
N GLY A 128 -5.18 7.37 -5.61
CA GLY A 128 -5.61 8.50 -6.43
C GLY A 128 -7.09 8.51 -6.77
N THR A 129 -7.65 7.35 -7.12
CA THR A 129 -9.08 7.12 -7.37
C THR A 129 -9.57 5.97 -6.49
N TRP A 130 -10.83 6.06 -6.07
CA TRP A 130 -11.43 5.10 -5.17
C TRP A 130 -12.76 4.58 -5.73
N LYS A 131 -13.00 3.30 -5.55
CA LYS A 131 -14.24 2.63 -5.91
C LYS A 131 -14.86 2.01 -4.66
N ALA A 132 -16.15 2.26 -4.44
CA ALA A 132 -16.89 1.60 -3.39
C ALA A 132 -17.13 0.12 -3.75
N GLY A 133 -16.92 -0.75 -2.76
CA GLY A 133 -17.24 -2.16 -2.86
C GLY A 133 -18.61 -2.49 -2.26
N THR A 134 -18.90 -3.79 -2.13
CA THR A 134 -20.12 -4.25 -1.46
C THR A 134 -20.08 -3.93 0.03
N THR A 135 -21.18 -3.44 0.60
CA THR A 135 -21.26 -3.09 2.02
C THR A 135 -21.04 -4.32 2.92
N LEU A 136 -20.20 -4.18 3.96
CA LEU A 136 -19.91 -5.22 4.93
C LEU A 136 -20.91 -5.18 6.11
N GLY A 137 -22.19 -5.43 5.84
CA GLY A 137 -23.24 -5.29 6.84
C GLY A 137 -23.48 -3.84 7.28
N THR A 138 -24.00 -3.63 8.50
CA THR A 138 -24.32 -2.31 9.05
C THR A 138 -23.40 -1.88 10.19
N GLY A 139 -22.55 -2.79 10.70
CA GLY A 139 -21.59 -2.53 11.76
C GLY A 139 -20.35 -1.79 11.29
N THR A 140 -19.56 -1.27 12.22
CA THR A 140 -18.28 -0.65 11.90
C THR A 140 -17.21 -1.71 11.72
N MET A 141 -16.49 -1.68 10.60
CA MET A 141 -15.27 -2.45 10.41
C MET A 141 -14.08 -1.66 10.94
N ARG A 142 -13.27 -2.30 11.81
CA ARG A 142 -12.20 -1.65 12.59
C ARG A 142 -10.82 -2.13 12.21
N GLY A 143 -10.70 -3.35 11.68
CA GLY A 143 -9.43 -3.96 11.30
C GLY A 143 -9.51 -4.63 9.95
N ILE A 144 -8.39 -4.64 9.24
CA ILE A 144 -8.23 -5.34 7.96
C ILE A 144 -6.83 -5.94 7.88
N THR A 145 -6.73 -7.15 7.35
CA THR A 145 -5.46 -7.81 7.05
C THR A 145 -5.56 -8.63 5.76
N TYR A 146 -4.41 -9.12 5.26
CA TYR A 146 -4.34 -10.04 4.15
C TYR A 146 -3.50 -11.26 4.53
N GLY A 147 -3.94 -12.45 4.14
CA GLY A 147 -3.24 -13.68 4.40
C GLY A 147 -3.73 -14.83 3.52
N THR A 148 -3.05 -15.97 3.59
CA THR A 148 -3.41 -17.19 2.85
C THR A 148 -4.22 -18.12 3.74
N SER A 149 -5.30 -18.69 3.19
CA SER A 149 -6.07 -19.74 3.85
C SER A 149 -5.37 -21.07 3.75
N SER A 150 -5.38 -21.86 4.81
CA SER A 150 -4.85 -23.23 4.80
C SER A 150 -5.74 -24.23 4.08
N SER A 151 -7.01 -23.88 3.85
CA SER A 151 -7.99 -24.78 3.23
C SER A 151 -7.90 -24.82 1.71
N ASP A 152 -7.47 -23.74 1.07
CA ASP A 152 -7.44 -23.61 -0.40
C ASP A 152 -6.17 -22.93 -0.93
N ALA A 153 -5.25 -22.52 -0.05
CA ALA A 153 -4.01 -21.80 -0.35
C ALA A 153 -4.21 -20.48 -1.11
N LEU A 154 -5.44 -19.97 -1.16
CA LEU A 154 -5.73 -18.67 -1.76
C LEU A 154 -5.46 -17.55 -0.77
N GLY A 155 -5.11 -16.37 -1.30
CA GLY A 155 -4.97 -15.15 -0.52
C GLY A 155 -6.29 -14.43 -0.38
N TYR A 156 -6.57 -13.96 0.83
CA TYR A 156 -7.79 -13.22 1.17
C TYR A 156 -7.51 -12.00 2.01
N TYR A 157 -8.25 -10.95 1.73
CA TYR A 157 -8.48 -9.89 2.70
C TYR A 157 -9.45 -10.39 3.77
N LEU A 158 -9.17 -10.08 5.02
CA LEU A 158 -10.04 -10.31 6.17
C LEU A 158 -10.36 -8.97 6.80
N ALA A 159 -11.63 -8.59 6.87
CA ALA A 159 -12.12 -7.44 7.62
C ALA A 159 -12.84 -7.90 8.90
N VAL A 160 -12.59 -7.21 10.01
CA VAL A 160 -13.16 -7.50 11.32
C VAL A 160 -13.77 -6.25 11.96
N GLY A 161 -14.80 -6.42 12.81
CA GLY A 161 -15.47 -5.25 13.38
C GLY A 161 -16.43 -5.55 14.53
N ASP A 162 -17.48 -4.75 14.61
CA ASP A 162 -18.49 -4.77 15.68
C ASP A 162 -19.10 -6.16 15.86
N ALA A 163 -19.35 -6.55 17.11
CA ALA A 163 -19.91 -7.83 17.52
C ALA A 163 -19.18 -9.06 16.95
N GLY A 164 -17.89 -8.92 16.62
CA GLY A 164 -17.06 -9.98 16.06
C GLY A 164 -17.35 -10.29 14.61
N ALA A 165 -18.06 -9.43 13.90
CA ALA A 165 -18.34 -9.60 12.46
C ALA A 165 -17.05 -9.76 11.67
N THR A 166 -17.04 -10.74 10.75
CA THR A 166 -15.90 -11.02 9.88
C THR A 166 -16.36 -11.20 8.45
N TYR A 167 -15.58 -10.63 7.53
CA TYR A 167 -15.80 -10.70 6.09
C TYR A 167 -14.50 -11.01 5.37
N ARG A 168 -14.59 -11.76 4.28
CA ARG A 168 -13.43 -12.04 3.41
C ARG A 168 -13.68 -11.56 1.98
N SER A 169 -12.59 -11.24 1.30
CA SER A 169 -12.58 -10.84 -0.10
C SER A 169 -11.29 -11.29 -0.78
N THR A 170 -11.34 -11.62 -2.07
CA THR A 170 -10.14 -11.89 -2.89
C THR A 170 -9.70 -10.65 -3.66
N ASP A 171 -10.58 -9.66 -3.85
CA ASP A 171 -10.35 -8.47 -4.69
C ASP A 171 -10.42 -7.14 -3.91
N GLY A 172 -10.81 -7.18 -2.62
CA GLY A 172 -11.02 -6.00 -1.79
C GLY A 172 -12.29 -5.19 -2.13
N LEU A 173 -13.11 -5.65 -3.07
CA LEU A 173 -14.36 -5.00 -3.52
C LEU A 173 -15.60 -5.84 -3.21
N THR A 174 -15.52 -7.13 -3.49
CA THR A 174 -16.61 -8.08 -3.28
C THR A 174 -16.37 -8.84 -1.99
N TRP A 175 -17.24 -8.69 -1.02
CA TRP A 175 -17.06 -9.25 0.31
C TRP A 175 -18.14 -10.26 0.66
N SER A 176 -17.75 -11.33 1.33
CA SER A 176 -18.64 -12.36 1.84
C SER A 176 -18.47 -12.50 3.35
N ALA A 177 -19.58 -12.55 4.09
CA ALA A 177 -19.56 -12.85 5.52
C ALA A 177 -19.08 -14.31 5.76
N ILE A 178 -18.23 -14.50 6.78
CA ILE A 178 -17.61 -15.81 7.07
C ILE A 178 -17.84 -16.27 8.52
N GLY A 179 -18.82 -15.71 9.17
CA GLY A 179 -19.11 -16.01 10.58
C GLY A 179 -18.49 -14.98 11.52
N SER A 180 -18.45 -15.31 12.80
CA SER A 180 -17.99 -14.41 13.85
C SER A 180 -16.73 -14.97 14.51
N ALA A 181 -15.67 -14.19 14.57
CA ALA A 181 -14.45 -14.54 15.29
C ALA A 181 -14.66 -14.57 16.82
N ALA A 182 -15.57 -13.73 17.32
CA ALA A 182 -15.92 -13.61 18.72
C ALA A 182 -17.32 -13.02 18.88
N LYS A 183 -17.83 -12.94 20.11
CA LYS A 183 -19.11 -12.27 20.42
C LYS A 183 -18.93 -10.83 20.92
N THR A 184 -17.76 -10.26 20.72
CA THR A 184 -17.40 -8.89 21.13
C THR A 184 -16.79 -8.14 19.96
N ASP A 185 -16.65 -6.81 20.09
CA ASP A 185 -16.05 -6.01 19.05
C ASP A 185 -14.56 -6.39 18.86
N MET A 186 -14.18 -6.61 17.62
CA MET A 186 -12.81 -6.89 17.22
C MET A 186 -12.20 -5.63 16.59
N ASN A 187 -11.03 -5.23 17.10
CA ASN A 187 -10.43 -3.94 16.78
C ASN A 187 -9.33 -4.02 15.71
N ALA A 188 -8.59 -5.13 15.65
CA ALA A 188 -7.50 -5.30 14.70
C ALA A 188 -7.29 -6.77 14.33
N ALA A 189 -6.68 -6.98 13.18
CA ALA A 189 -6.32 -8.30 12.66
C ALA A 189 -4.95 -8.27 12.00
N ILE A 190 -4.18 -9.36 12.12
CA ILE A 190 -2.97 -9.63 11.36
C ILE A 190 -2.98 -11.05 10.81
N TYR A 191 -2.16 -11.30 9.79
CA TYR A 191 -1.78 -12.64 9.37
C TYR A 191 -0.32 -12.89 9.76
N ASN A 192 -0.06 -13.88 10.59
CA ASN A 192 1.27 -14.22 11.09
C ASN A 192 1.40 -15.73 11.33
N LEU A 193 2.55 -16.31 10.95
CA LEU A 193 2.86 -17.73 11.16
C LEU A 193 1.76 -18.68 10.65
N GLY A 194 1.19 -18.38 9.49
CA GLY A 194 0.13 -19.17 8.87
C GLY A 194 -1.24 -19.07 9.56
N LYS A 195 -1.46 -18.05 10.40
CA LYS A 195 -2.72 -17.82 11.15
C LYS A 195 -3.21 -16.40 10.98
N PHE A 196 -4.51 -16.25 10.90
CA PHE A 196 -5.19 -14.98 11.16
C PHE A 196 -5.35 -14.82 12.66
N ILE A 197 -4.85 -13.73 13.21
CA ILE A 197 -4.94 -13.39 14.64
C ILE A 197 -5.76 -12.11 14.74
N VAL A 198 -6.79 -12.12 15.56
CA VAL A 198 -7.73 -11.02 15.73
C VAL A 198 -7.81 -10.64 17.20
N VAL A 199 -7.72 -9.35 17.50
CA VAL A 199 -7.76 -8.82 18.88
C VAL A 199 -8.90 -7.82 19.05
N GLY A 200 -9.43 -7.69 20.26
CA GLY A 200 -10.59 -6.84 20.51
C GLY A 200 -10.90 -6.49 21.95
N LYS A 201 -12.14 -6.10 22.21
CA LYS A 201 -12.63 -5.67 23.51
C LYS A 201 -12.53 -6.77 24.57
N GLY A 202 -12.31 -6.35 25.83
CA GLY A 202 -12.25 -7.23 26.99
C GLY A 202 -11.07 -8.21 26.95
N GLY A 203 -9.97 -7.86 26.26
CA GLY A 203 -8.82 -8.71 26.10
C GLY A 203 -9.04 -9.88 25.13
N ALA A 204 -10.08 -9.85 24.30
CA ALA A 204 -10.36 -10.92 23.35
C ALA A 204 -9.21 -11.09 22.37
N ILE A 205 -8.76 -12.34 22.21
CA ILE A 205 -7.86 -12.78 21.12
C ILE A 205 -8.44 -14.05 20.54
N THR A 206 -8.58 -14.08 19.21
CA THR A 206 -8.96 -15.28 18.48
C THR A 206 -7.99 -15.52 17.31
N TYR A 207 -7.80 -16.78 16.94
CA TYR A 207 -6.97 -17.15 15.80
C TYR A 207 -7.60 -18.28 15.00
N GLY A 208 -7.24 -18.36 13.72
CA GLY A 208 -7.68 -19.38 12.81
C GLY A 208 -6.74 -19.47 11.58
N THR A 209 -6.70 -20.64 10.94
CA THR A 209 -5.84 -20.87 9.76
C THR A 209 -6.62 -20.76 8.45
N ASP A 210 -7.95 -20.91 8.50
CA ASP A 210 -8.83 -21.02 7.33
C ASP A 210 -9.96 -19.96 7.31
N MET A 211 -10.01 -19.08 8.30
CA MET A 211 -11.06 -18.09 8.53
C MET A 211 -12.47 -18.66 8.78
N SER A 212 -12.66 -19.99 8.71
CA SER A 212 -13.95 -20.64 8.97
C SER A 212 -14.07 -21.08 10.43
N THR A 213 -12.96 -21.46 11.03
CA THR A 213 -12.86 -21.95 12.40
C THR A 213 -12.00 -21.03 13.24
N TRP A 214 -12.59 -20.49 14.31
CA TRP A 214 -11.91 -19.56 15.22
C TRP A 214 -11.71 -20.19 16.59
N THR A 215 -10.50 -20.09 17.12
CA THR A 215 -10.12 -20.55 18.46
C THR A 215 -9.77 -19.36 19.33
N THR A 216 -10.30 -19.33 20.57
CA THR A 216 -9.98 -18.28 21.53
C THR A 216 -8.66 -18.56 22.22
N ALA A 217 -7.78 -17.56 22.27
CA ALA A 217 -6.55 -17.57 23.05
C ALA A 217 -6.73 -16.86 24.38
N VAL A 218 -5.94 -17.21 25.39
CA VAL A 218 -5.90 -16.53 26.67
C VAL A 218 -4.92 -15.37 26.61
N SER A 219 -5.43 -14.14 26.61
CA SER A 219 -4.60 -12.94 26.53
C SER A 219 -3.93 -12.55 27.86
N GLY A 220 -4.45 -13.04 28.99
CA GLY A 220 -4.01 -12.65 30.33
C GLY A 220 -4.40 -11.23 30.74
N THR A 221 -5.37 -10.60 30.07
CA THR A 221 -5.90 -9.26 30.38
C THR A 221 -7.39 -9.18 30.15
N THR A 222 -8.05 -8.25 30.83
CA THR A 222 -9.44 -7.84 30.58
C THR A 222 -9.52 -6.46 29.91
N GLU A 223 -8.38 -5.80 29.72
CA GLU A 223 -8.32 -4.51 29.04
C GLU A 223 -8.55 -4.70 27.54
N ASN A 224 -9.12 -3.70 26.87
CA ASN A 224 -9.30 -3.76 25.43
C ASN A 224 -7.94 -3.83 24.72
N LEU A 225 -7.83 -4.71 23.73
CA LEU A 225 -6.71 -4.76 22.82
C LEU A 225 -7.10 -3.99 21.56
N ASN A 226 -6.35 -2.93 21.24
CA ASN A 226 -6.70 -1.96 20.20
C ASN A 226 -5.99 -2.23 18.89
N ALA A 227 -4.76 -2.78 18.95
CA ALA A 227 -3.98 -3.10 17.76
C ALA A 227 -3.10 -4.33 18.00
N VAL A 228 -2.71 -4.95 16.89
CA VAL A 228 -1.76 -6.06 16.86
C VAL A 228 -0.85 -5.92 15.63
N ALA A 229 0.45 -6.18 15.80
CA ALA A 229 1.44 -6.19 14.72
C ALA A 229 2.40 -7.38 14.88
N SER A 230 3.18 -7.67 13.84
CA SER A 230 4.10 -8.80 13.83
C SER A 230 5.44 -8.43 13.22
N SER A 231 6.52 -9.04 13.76
CA SER A 231 7.86 -9.05 13.14
C SER A 231 8.11 -10.28 12.27
N GLY A 232 7.09 -11.14 12.05
CA GLY A 232 7.24 -12.46 11.45
C GLY A 232 7.53 -13.57 12.46
N GLY A 233 8.25 -13.30 13.56
CA GLY A 233 8.53 -14.26 14.63
C GLY A 233 7.87 -13.93 15.96
N VAL A 234 7.52 -12.65 16.18
CA VAL A 234 6.85 -12.17 17.40
C VAL A 234 5.63 -11.34 17.00
N ALA A 235 4.50 -11.61 17.62
CA ALA A 235 3.32 -10.77 17.58
C ALA A 235 3.24 -9.92 18.84
N VAL A 236 2.87 -8.64 18.69
CA VAL A 236 2.66 -7.69 19.79
C VAL A 236 1.25 -7.13 19.68
N ALA A 237 0.47 -7.25 20.75
CA ALA A 237 -0.83 -6.61 20.89
C ALA A 237 -0.75 -5.51 21.95
N VAL A 238 -1.32 -4.34 21.66
CA VAL A 238 -1.35 -3.18 22.54
C VAL A 238 -2.78 -2.75 22.82
N GLY A 239 -3.01 -2.11 23.98
CA GLY A 239 -4.37 -1.79 24.38
C GLY A 239 -4.49 -0.72 25.46
N ASP A 240 -5.65 -0.71 26.10
CA ASP A 240 -5.99 0.26 27.15
C ASP A 240 -5.07 0.13 28.35
N LYS A 241 -4.91 1.25 29.08
CA LYS A 241 -4.08 1.38 30.29
C LYS A 241 -2.64 0.91 30.11
N GLY A 242 -2.05 1.16 28.93
CA GLY A 242 -0.68 0.76 28.63
C GLY A 242 -0.47 -0.74 28.48
N THR A 243 -1.55 -1.49 28.26
CA THR A 243 -1.47 -2.96 28.08
C THR A 243 -0.61 -3.31 26.86
N VAL A 244 0.38 -4.20 27.08
CA VAL A 244 1.17 -4.82 26.03
C VAL A 244 1.22 -6.33 26.24
N ARG A 245 0.96 -7.10 25.19
CA ARG A 245 1.02 -8.57 25.15
C ARG A 245 1.90 -9.01 24.01
N THR A 246 2.71 -10.04 24.24
CA THR A 246 3.61 -10.61 23.23
C THR A 246 3.39 -12.10 23.06
N SER A 247 3.57 -12.60 21.85
CA SER A 247 3.42 -14.02 21.51
C SER A 247 4.39 -14.40 20.41
N THR A 248 4.98 -15.61 20.51
CA THR A 248 5.84 -16.20 19.47
C THR A 248 5.11 -17.23 18.62
N ASP A 249 3.89 -17.61 19.00
CA ASP A 249 3.09 -18.64 18.32
C ASP A 249 1.69 -18.14 17.91
N GLY A 250 1.32 -16.92 18.35
CA GLY A 250 -0.02 -16.34 18.16
C GLY A 250 -1.11 -16.97 19.03
N ILE A 251 -0.76 -17.88 19.94
CA ILE A 251 -1.67 -18.66 20.78
C ILE A 251 -1.46 -18.34 22.25
N THR A 252 -0.21 -18.38 22.69
CA THR A 252 0.20 -18.11 24.08
C THR A 252 0.70 -16.68 24.19
N TRP A 253 0.11 -15.88 25.08
CA TRP A 253 0.42 -14.47 25.23
C TRP A 253 1.00 -14.14 26.60
N ALA A 254 2.15 -13.48 26.62
CA ALA A 254 2.85 -13.01 27.80
C ALA A 254 2.65 -11.50 28.01
N THR A 255 2.76 -11.06 29.25
CA THR A 255 2.75 -9.63 29.60
C THR A 255 4.12 -9.01 29.32
N ALA A 256 4.15 -7.88 28.62
CA ALA A 256 5.31 -7.02 28.53
C ALA A 256 5.12 -5.75 29.38
N SER A 257 6.22 -5.11 29.78
CA SER A 257 6.18 -3.92 30.63
C SER A 257 6.25 -2.66 29.77
N ALA A 258 5.27 -1.77 29.92
CA ALA A 258 5.25 -0.46 29.27
C ALA A 258 5.22 0.65 30.34
N PRO A 259 6.01 1.74 30.19
CA PRO A 259 6.15 2.81 31.18
C PRO A 259 5.01 3.84 31.04
N THR A 260 3.77 3.38 30.86
CA THR A 260 2.60 4.25 30.70
C THR A 260 1.31 3.58 31.19
N THR A 261 0.35 4.40 31.62
CA THR A 261 -1.04 3.99 31.88
C THR A 261 -1.98 4.57 30.81
N GLN A 262 -1.47 5.25 29.81
CA GLN A 262 -2.24 5.79 28.71
C GLN A 262 -2.69 4.66 27.78
N ASN A 263 -3.83 4.85 27.11
CA ASN A 263 -4.30 3.90 26.10
C ASN A 263 -3.34 3.90 24.91
N LEU A 264 -2.92 2.72 24.48
CA LEU A 264 -2.17 2.50 23.27
C LEU A 264 -3.12 2.10 22.14
N TYR A 265 -3.04 2.79 21.00
CA TYR A 265 -3.99 2.63 19.90
C TYR A 265 -3.40 1.90 18.69
N SER A 266 -2.09 1.94 18.52
CA SER A 266 -1.43 1.29 17.39
C SER A 266 -0.01 0.86 17.74
N VAL A 267 0.47 -0.18 17.04
CA VAL A 267 1.82 -0.69 17.15
C VAL A 267 2.34 -1.09 15.76
N ALA A 268 3.61 -0.83 15.47
CA ALA A 268 4.28 -1.20 14.23
C ALA A 268 5.69 -1.72 14.50
N TYR A 269 6.21 -2.53 13.56
CA TYR A 269 7.59 -3.04 13.56
C TYR A 269 8.32 -2.59 12.30
N SER A 270 9.55 -2.08 12.47
CA SER A 270 10.32 -1.50 11.36
C SER A 270 10.94 -2.51 10.39
N GLY A 271 11.05 -3.78 10.78
CA GLY A 271 11.88 -4.73 10.03
C GLY A 271 13.37 -4.62 10.35
N SER A 272 13.83 -3.51 10.97
CA SER A 272 15.20 -3.29 11.44
C SER A 272 15.40 -3.56 12.93
N GLY A 273 14.40 -4.15 13.60
CA GLY A 273 14.49 -4.50 15.03
C GLY A 273 13.78 -3.52 15.96
N VAL A 274 13.12 -2.46 15.45
CA VAL A 274 12.45 -1.46 16.30
C VAL A 274 10.94 -1.62 16.24
N TRP A 275 10.32 -1.77 17.40
CA TRP A 275 8.88 -1.66 17.63
C TRP A 275 8.55 -0.24 18.05
N THR A 276 7.43 0.26 17.60
CA THR A 276 6.87 1.56 18.02
C THR A 276 5.40 1.40 18.35
N ALA A 277 4.97 1.87 19.52
CA ALA A 277 3.57 1.94 19.92
C ALA A 277 3.18 3.40 20.17
N VAL A 278 1.96 3.76 19.78
CA VAL A 278 1.44 5.13 19.92
C VAL A 278 0.05 5.12 20.57
N GLY A 279 -0.31 6.24 21.21
CA GLY A 279 -1.54 6.27 21.98
C GLY A 279 -2.03 7.66 22.39
N ALA A 280 -2.83 7.67 23.46
CA ALA A 280 -3.48 8.85 24.02
C ALA A 280 -2.49 9.90 24.47
N GLY A 281 -2.85 11.20 24.32
CA GLY A 281 -2.07 12.33 24.79
C GLY A 281 -0.69 12.44 24.15
N GLY A 282 -0.51 11.97 22.91
CA GLY A 282 0.78 11.95 22.23
C GLY A 282 1.74 10.89 22.74
N THR A 283 1.26 9.89 23.50
CA THR A 283 2.10 8.76 23.98
C THR A 283 2.78 8.08 22.81
N LEU A 284 4.08 7.92 22.91
CA LEU A 284 4.92 7.20 21.96
C LEU A 284 5.97 6.39 22.72
N LEU A 285 6.01 5.09 22.43
CA LEU A 285 6.93 4.15 23.04
C LEU A 285 7.72 3.43 21.96
N THR A 286 8.98 3.08 22.24
CA THR A 286 9.82 2.22 21.39
C THR A 286 10.34 1.03 22.16
N SER A 287 10.65 -0.06 21.46
CA SER A 287 11.25 -1.28 22.02
C SER A 287 12.10 -1.97 20.97
N SER A 288 13.20 -2.57 21.38
CA SER A 288 14.05 -3.41 20.52
C SER A 288 13.80 -4.91 20.68
N ASP A 289 13.05 -5.32 21.73
CA ASP A 289 12.85 -6.72 22.11
C ASP A 289 11.36 -7.10 22.26
N ALA A 290 10.44 -6.14 22.05
CA ALA A 290 9.01 -6.24 22.28
C ALA A 290 8.60 -6.45 23.75
N ALA A 291 9.53 -6.65 24.66
CA ALA A 291 9.33 -6.93 26.08
C ALA A 291 9.53 -5.70 26.96
N THR A 292 10.52 -4.89 26.65
CA THR A 292 10.88 -3.68 27.38
C THR A 292 10.65 -2.45 26.53
N TRP A 293 9.81 -1.54 26.99
CA TRP A 293 9.41 -0.35 26.25
C TRP A 293 9.92 0.92 26.91
N VAL A 294 10.32 1.89 26.11
CA VAL A 294 10.84 3.19 26.52
C VAL A 294 10.00 4.30 25.94
N ALA A 295 9.67 5.31 26.75
CA ALA A 295 8.93 6.48 26.28
C ALA A 295 9.85 7.41 25.47
N VAL A 296 9.34 7.90 24.36
CA VAL A 296 9.99 8.86 23.47
C VAL A 296 9.06 10.06 23.27
N ALA A 297 9.64 11.27 23.20
CA ALA A 297 8.86 12.48 22.94
C ALA A 297 8.32 12.49 21.50
N SER A 298 7.01 12.51 21.35
CA SER A 298 6.35 12.55 20.04
C SER A 298 6.30 13.94 19.39
N GLY A 299 6.48 14.99 20.19
CA GLY A 299 6.33 16.39 19.74
C GLY A 299 4.89 16.87 19.64
N THR A 300 3.91 16.09 20.12
CA THR A 300 2.47 16.46 20.14
C THR A 300 1.80 15.98 21.43
N THR A 301 0.70 16.62 21.79
CA THR A 301 -0.23 16.17 22.85
C THR A 301 -1.52 15.59 22.29
N ALA A 302 -1.68 15.58 20.97
CA ALA A 302 -2.83 14.95 20.34
C ALA A 302 -2.76 13.42 20.44
N ASP A 303 -3.92 12.77 20.55
CA ASP A 303 -3.96 11.31 20.47
C ASP A 303 -3.41 10.83 19.14
N LEU A 304 -2.43 9.95 19.16
CA LEU A 304 -1.88 9.28 17.99
C LEU A 304 -2.62 7.96 17.78
N ARG A 305 -3.37 7.86 16.68
CA ARG A 305 -4.29 6.75 16.40
C ARG A 305 -3.66 5.59 15.65
N SER A 306 -2.68 5.88 14.80
CA SER A 306 -2.04 4.86 13.96
C SER A 306 -0.57 5.18 13.77
N VAL A 307 0.26 4.15 13.70
CA VAL A 307 1.68 4.24 13.37
C VAL A 307 2.03 3.20 12.31
N THR A 308 2.88 3.59 11.36
CA THR A 308 3.38 2.71 10.30
C THR A 308 4.85 2.99 10.02
N VAL A 309 5.45 2.10 9.22
CA VAL A 309 6.83 2.24 8.74
C VAL A 309 6.85 2.15 7.23
N GLN A 310 7.34 3.18 6.57
CA GLN A 310 7.68 3.15 5.16
C GLN A 310 9.13 2.69 5.02
N VAL A 311 9.32 1.61 4.25
CA VAL A 311 10.64 1.05 3.98
C VAL A 311 11.08 1.49 2.58
N SER A 312 12.12 2.32 2.54
CA SER A 312 12.82 2.70 1.30
C SER A 312 14.32 2.47 1.53
N TYR A 313 15.18 3.45 1.26
CA TYR A 313 16.60 3.39 1.64
C TYR A 313 16.79 3.59 3.16
N VAL A 314 15.81 4.17 3.83
CA VAL A 314 15.76 4.36 5.30
C VAL A 314 14.40 3.93 5.82
N TYR A 315 14.35 3.54 7.10
CA TYR A 315 13.10 3.27 7.80
C TYR A 315 12.50 4.58 8.28
N THR A 316 11.40 4.99 7.65
CA THR A 316 10.67 6.19 8.03
C THR A 316 9.40 5.78 8.79
N PHE A 317 9.33 6.14 10.06
CA PHE A 317 8.10 5.98 10.83
C PHE A 317 7.20 7.20 10.64
N VAL A 318 5.91 6.95 10.53
CA VAL A 318 4.88 7.99 10.51
C VAL A 318 3.75 7.58 11.43
N ALA A 319 3.36 8.47 12.34
CA ALA A 319 2.17 8.31 13.15
C ALA A 319 1.18 9.43 12.86
N THR A 320 -0.12 9.06 12.84
CA THR A 320 -1.24 9.97 12.55
C THR A 320 -2.24 9.94 13.69
N GLY A 321 -3.02 11.03 13.83
CA GLY A 321 -3.93 11.12 14.96
C GLY A 321 -4.99 12.20 14.87
N ASN A 322 -5.55 12.54 16.03
CA ASN A 322 -6.66 13.48 16.15
C ASN A 322 -6.26 14.88 15.65
N GLY A 323 -7.25 15.60 15.10
CA GLY A 323 -7.08 16.95 14.59
C GLY A 323 -6.12 17.05 13.40
N GLY A 324 -5.96 15.97 12.64
CA GLY A 324 -5.04 15.90 11.51
C GLY A 324 -3.56 15.81 11.91
N SER A 325 -3.27 15.46 13.16
CA SER A 325 -1.88 15.35 13.65
C SER A 325 -1.10 14.31 12.86
N VAL A 326 0.13 14.68 12.48
CA VAL A 326 1.12 13.80 11.87
C VAL A 326 2.45 14.04 12.54
N VAL A 327 3.13 13.00 12.98
CA VAL A 327 4.52 13.04 13.44
C VAL A 327 5.34 12.02 12.68
N ARG A 328 6.60 12.35 12.39
CA ARG A 328 7.51 11.56 11.53
C ARG A 328 8.86 11.39 12.19
N SER A 329 9.44 10.21 12.04
CA SER A 329 10.83 9.91 12.38
C SER A 329 11.56 9.39 11.14
N SER A 330 12.77 9.87 10.90
CA SER A 330 13.66 9.39 9.82
C SER A 330 14.95 8.76 10.32
N ASP A 331 15.04 8.53 11.62
CA ASP A 331 16.19 7.97 12.32
C ASP A 331 15.83 6.69 13.11
N ASN A 332 14.93 5.90 12.53
CA ASN A 332 14.48 4.62 13.09
C ASN A 332 13.79 4.75 14.46
N GLY A 333 12.97 5.79 14.64
CA GLY A 333 12.15 5.98 15.84
C GLY A 333 12.84 6.70 17.00
N VAL A 334 14.06 7.21 16.82
CA VAL A 334 14.83 7.89 17.88
C VAL A 334 14.30 9.30 18.12
N THR A 335 14.08 10.09 17.06
CA THR A 335 13.50 11.43 17.16
C THR A 335 12.26 11.58 16.27
N TRP A 336 11.32 12.40 16.73
CA TRP A 336 10.05 12.61 16.06
C TRP A 336 9.78 14.10 15.87
N VAL A 337 9.27 14.44 14.68
CA VAL A 337 8.99 15.84 14.29
C VAL A 337 7.56 15.93 13.75
N ALA A 338 6.81 16.91 14.26
CA ALA A 338 5.46 17.20 13.78
C ALA A 338 5.48 17.68 12.34
N GLN A 339 4.51 17.24 11.55
CA GLN A 339 4.31 17.59 10.15
C GLN A 339 2.92 18.17 9.93
N THR A 340 2.74 18.92 8.85
CA THR A 340 1.45 19.48 8.47
C THR A 340 0.72 18.55 7.51
N SER A 341 -0.43 18.03 7.92
CA SER A 341 -1.25 17.13 7.09
C SER A 341 -2.13 17.84 6.06
N GLY A 342 -2.39 19.12 6.27
CA GLY A 342 -3.34 19.91 5.45
C GLY A 342 -4.82 19.64 5.75
N THR A 343 -5.15 18.88 6.81
CA THR A 343 -6.52 18.60 7.27
C THR A 343 -6.64 18.77 8.78
N THR A 344 -7.85 19.04 9.25
CA THR A 344 -8.22 19.03 10.68
C THR A 344 -9.05 17.79 11.05
N ALA A 345 -9.35 16.91 10.10
CA ALA A 345 -10.04 15.67 10.36
C ALA A 345 -9.16 14.72 11.16
N ASP A 346 -9.75 13.91 12.04
CA ASP A 346 -9.01 12.87 12.74
C ASP A 346 -8.52 11.82 11.73
N LEU A 347 -7.21 11.57 11.73
CA LEU A 347 -6.56 10.55 10.92
C LEU A 347 -6.48 9.25 11.73
N LEU A 348 -7.28 8.27 11.35
CA LEU A 348 -7.53 7.06 12.15
C LEU A 348 -6.63 5.89 11.79
N ALA A 349 -6.14 5.84 10.55
CA ALA A 349 -5.19 4.82 10.12
C ALA A 349 -4.24 5.36 9.06
N VAL A 350 -3.01 4.83 9.04
CA VAL A 350 -1.98 5.10 8.04
C VAL A 350 -1.34 3.80 7.57
N SER A 351 -1.14 3.65 6.26
CA SER A 351 -0.55 2.46 5.65
C SER A 351 0.48 2.87 4.58
N PRO A 352 1.63 2.17 4.48
CA PRO A 352 2.65 2.45 3.50
C PRO A 352 2.51 1.58 2.26
N THR A 353 3.03 2.07 1.13
CA THR A 353 3.62 1.27 0.07
C THR A 353 5.12 1.56 0.02
N SER A 354 5.86 0.92 -0.88
CA SER A 354 7.29 1.23 -1.08
C SER A 354 7.55 2.68 -1.52
N SER A 355 6.56 3.34 -2.12
CA SER A 355 6.70 4.68 -2.73
C SER A 355 5.80 5.74 -2.13
N GLN A 356 4.84 5.38 -1.26
CA GLN A 356 3.83 6.31 -0.75
C GLN A 356 3.26 5.87 0.59
N LEU A 357 2.85 6.86 1.37
CA LEU A 357 2.02 6.74 2.56
C LEU A 357 0.59 7.17 2.22
N LEU A 358 -0.38 6.50 2.79
CA LEU A 358 -1.78 6.87 2.73
C LEU A 358 -2.36 6.91 4.13
N ALA A 359 -3.01 8.02 4.50
CA ALA A 359 -3.75 8.14 5.75
C ALA A 359 -5.24 8.38 5.46
N ILE A 360 -6.07 7.75 6.30
CA ILE A 360 -7.53 7.81 6.23
C ILE A 360 -8.12 8.24 7.57
N GLY A 361 -9.36 8.75 7.55
CA GLY A 361 -9.94 9.28 8.78
C GLY A 361 -11.43 9.55 8.75
N THR A 362 -11.84 10.44 9.65
CA THR A 362 -13.23 10.87 9.81
C THR A 362 -13.75 11.59 8.58
N GLY A 363 -15.07 11.45 8.33
CA GLY A 363 -15.72 12.10 7.18
C GLY A 363 -15.24 11.63 5.82
N GLY A 364 -14.72 10.40 5.71
CA GLY A 364 -14.18 9.85 4.47
C GLY A 364 -12.86 10.49 4.04
N THR A 365 -12.14 11.14 4.96
CA THR A 365 -10.85 11.78 4.68
C THR A 365 -9.85 10.75 4.15
N VAL A 366 -9.18 11.11 3.06
CA VAL A 366 -8.03 10.39 2.48
C VAL A 366 -6.95 11.42 2.11
N ILE A 367 -5.74 11.22 2.58
CA ILE A 367 -4.56 12.00 2.20
C ILE A 367 -3.40 11.08 1.85
N THR A 368 -2.55 11.49 0.93
CA THR A 368 -1.38 10.71 0.49
C THR A 368 -0.11 11.55 0.58
N SER A 369 1.01 10.89 0.83
CA SER A 369 2.33 11.53 0.91
C SER A 369 3.42 10.59 0.38
N PRO A 370 4.37 11.07 -0.43
CA PRO A 370 5.52 10.26 -0.86
C PRO A 370 6.57 10.09 0.24
N ASP A 371 6.62 10.99 1.22
CA ASP A 371 7.75 11.17 2.15
C ASP A 371 7.33 11.34 3.63
N GLY A 372 6.03 11.40 3.91
CA GLY A 372 5.47 11.69 5.24
C GLY A 372 5.58 13.17 5.65
N ILE A 373 6.01 14.06 4.76
CA ILE A 373 6.17 15.50 4.99
C ILE A 373 5.11 16.28 4.22
N THR A 374 5.04 16.05 2.90
CA THR A 374 4.09 16.72 2.02
C THR A 374 2.87 15.86 1.81
N TRP A 375 1.72 16.30 2.26
CA TRP A 375 0.46 15.58 2.17
C TRP A 375 -0.49 16.21 1.17
N THR A 376 -1.17 15.38 0.39
CA THR A 376 -2.13 15.80 -0.65
C THR A 376 -3.48 15.14 -0.39
N ALA A 377 -4.54 15.95 -0.30
CA ALA A 377 -5.91 15.47 -0.16
C ALA A 377 -6.36 14.69 -1.40
N ARG A 378 -7.14 13.63 -1.17
CA ARG A 378 -7.73 12.77 -2.21
C ARG A 378 -9.24 12.66 -1.99
N THR A 379 -9.97 12.42 -3.07
CA THR A 379 -11.41 12.21 -3.01
C THR A 379 -11.71 10.72 -2.83
N SER A 380 -12.24 10.34 -1.67
CA SER A 380 -12.61 8.96 -1.35
C SER A 380 -13.94 8.52 -2.00
N GLY A 381 -14.81 9.47 -2.31
CA GLY A 381 -16.18 9.20 -2.77
C GLY A 381 -17.16 8.79 -1.67
N VAL A 382 -16.75 8.78 -0.40
CA VAL A 382 -17.59 8.45 0.76
C VAL A 382 -17.49 9.53 1.84
N THR A 383 -18.51 9.61 2.70
CA THR A 383 -18.55 10.51 3.86
C THR A 383 -18.45 9.75 5.20
N ALA A 384 -18.54 8.43 5.15
CA ALA A 384 -18.37 7.57 6.33
C ALA A 384 -16.94 7.60 6.83
N SER A 385 -16.72 7.54 8.13
CA SER A 385 -15.39 7.44 8.73
C SER A 385 -14.74 6.12 8.36
N LEU A 386 -13.47 6.19 7.93
CA LEU A 386 -12.64 5.05 7.56
C LEU A 386 -11.70 4.72 8.72
N TYR A 387 -11.73 3.48 9.22
CA TYR A 387 -11.01 3.09 10.45
C TYR A 387 -9.77 2.27 10.21
N ALA A 388 -9.74 1.48 9.16
CA ALA A 388 -8.58 0.65 8.84
C ALA A 388 -8.29 0.65 7.36
N VAL A 389 -7.01 0.64 7.01
CA VAL A 389 -6.52 0.57 5.63
C VAL A 389 -5.34 -0.37 5.53
N LEU A 390 -5.32 -1.15 4.47
CA LEU A 390 -4.25 -2.07 4.15
C LEU A 390 -3.76 -1.79 2.73
N SER A 391 -2.45 -1.73 2.56
CA SER A 391 -1.80 -1.76 1.25
C SER A 391 -1.49 -3.20 0.84
N GLY A 392 -1.82 -3.57 -0.40
CA GLY A 392 -1.51 -4.90 -0.94
C GLY A 392 -1.67 -4.92 -2.45
N PHE A 393 -0.80 -5.68 -3.16
CA PHE A 393 -0.90 -5.91 -4.61
C PHE A 393 -1.19 -4.66 -5.45
N ALA A 394 -0.47 -3.55 -5.19
CA ALA A 394 -0.60 -2.27 -5.87
C ALA A 394 -1.92 -1.51 -5.63
N GLN A 395 -2.69 -1.86 -4.62
CA GLN A 395 -3.93 -1.18 -4.25
C GLN A 395 -4.01 -0.95 -2.74
N TYR A 396 -4.86 0.00 -2.32
CA TYR A 396 -5.30 0.12 -0.93
C TYR A 396 -6.74 -0.35 -0.79
N VAL A 397 -7.01 -1.05 0.29
CA VAL A 397 -8.38 -1.40 0.70
C VAL A 397 -8.63 -0.74 2.05
N ALA A 398 -9.67 0.09 2.13
CA ALA A 398 -10.06 0.75 3.37
C ALA A 398 -11.47 0.34 3.76
N VAL A 399 -11.67 0.16 5.08
CA VAL A 399 -12.96 -0.23 5.68
C VAL A 399 -13.33 0.72 6.81
N GLY A 400 -14.61 0.83 7.11
CA GLY A 400 -15.06 1.81 8.09
C GLY A 400 -16.48 1.66 8.60
N GLN A 401 -17.05 2.80 8.95
CA GLN A 401 -18.36 2.97 9.57
C GLN A 401 -19.48 2.44 8.66
N GLY A 402 -20.49 1.77 9.26
CA GLY A 402 -21.65 1.28 8.54
C GLY A 402 -21.32 0.25 7.45
N GLY A 403 -20.26 -0.53 7.64
CA GLY A 403 -19.81 -1.53 6.66
C GLY A 403 -19.22 -0.93 5.39
N THR A 404 -18.89 0.36 5.39
CA THR A 404 -18.25 1.01 4.24
C THR A 404 -16.94 0.34 3.90
N ASN A 405 -16.72 0.08 2.62
CA ASN A 405 -15.42 -0.27 2.08
C ASN A 405 -15.16 0.46 0.77
N ILE A 406 -13.92 0.81 0.54
CA ILE A 406 -13.42 1.42 -0.68
C ILE A 406 -12.08 0.80 -1.05
N ASN A 407 -11.85 0.70 -2.34
CA ASN A 407 -10.62 0.17 -2.91
C ASN A 407 -10.05 1.21 -3.88
N SER A 408 -8.74 1.49 -3.78
CA SER A 408 -8.05 2.33 -4.75
C SER A 408 -7.65 1.49 -5.96
N GLN A 409 -7.85 2.03 -7.14
CA GLN A 409 -7.46 1.42 -8.41
C GLN A 409 -6.37 2.23 -9.08
#